data_141f823edfed0abf61ea414fcc563f11
#
_entry.id   141f823edfed0abf61ea414fcc563f11
#
_cell.length_a   1.000
_cell.length_b   1.000
_cell.length_c   1.000
_cell.angle_alpha   90.00
_cell.angle_beta   90.00
_cell.angle_gamma   90.00
#
_symmetry.space_group_name_H-M   'P 1'
#
loop_
_entity.id
_entity.type
_entity.pdbx_description
1 polymer ?
#
loop_
_entity_poly.entity_id
_entity_poly.type
_entity_poly.pdbx_seq_one_letter_code
_entity_poly.pdbx_strand_id
1 'polypeptide(L)'
;MLCSTVICRDPHPETTRLELMPFGNYHDVLQSGQPMHYWEMILNIVLYTPIGFILGGICKRVSSTIMICVFLSVVTEGVQLLLHRGLCETDDVIHNTLGGFIGYFSYIGVVKGVRKISN
;
A
#
# COMPACT_ATOMS: atom_id res chain seq x y z
N MET A 1 3.74 4.30 -3.91
CA MET A 1 2.63 5.22 -4.18
C MET A 1 3.06 6.67 -4.36
N LEU A 2 3.49 7.40 -3.37
CA LEU A 2 4.07 8.74 -3.56
C LEU A 2 5.30 8.74 -4.48
N CYS A 3 6.10 7.69 -4.46
CA CYS A 3 7.32 7.61 -5.25
C CYS A 3 7.07 7.34 -6.74
N SER A 4 6.14 6.46 -7.09
CA SER A 4 5.83 6.16 -8.49
C SER A 4 5.02 7.26 -9.17
N THR A 5 4.11 7.89 -8.43
CA THR A 5 3.22 8.92 -9.00
C THR A 5 3.89 10.29 -9.11
N VAL A 6 4.85 10.60 -8.21
CA VAL A 6 5.51 11.93 -8.20
C VAL A 6 6.76 11.96 -9.08
N ILE A 7 7.47 10.84 -9.20
CA ILE A 7 8.81 10.80 -9.83
C ILE A 7 8.78 10.26 -11.27
N CYS A 8 7.86 9.34 -11.60
CA CYS A 8 7.94 8.55 -12.84
C CYS A 8 6.80 8.73 -13.82
N ARG A 9 5.82 9.60 -13.61
CA ARG A 9 4.72 9.77 -14.56
C ARG A 9 4.68 11.16 -15.16
N ASP A 10 4.78 11.21 -16.48
CA ASP A 10 4.48 12.41 -17.27
C ASP A 10 3.03 12.83 -17.04
N PRO A 11 2.77 14.13 -16.83
CA PRO A 11 1.42 14.64 -16.66
C PRO A 11 0.67 14.58 -18.00
N HIS A 12 0.00 13.47 -18.29
CA HIS A 12 -1.00 13.44 -19.36
C HIS A 12 -2.31 14.03 -18.81
N PRO A 13 -2.77 15.18 -19.34
CA PRO A 13 -3.87 15.95 -18.76
C PRO A 13 -5.27 15.36 -18.97
N GLU A 14 -5.42 14.20 -19.60
CA GLU A 14 -6.72 13.82 -20.14
C GLU A 14 -7.42 12.59 -19.54
N THR A 15 -6.86 11.91 -18.55
CA THR A 15 -7.55 10.72 -18.02
C THR A 15 -7.42 10.55 -16.52
N THR A 16 -8.23 11.30 -15.78
CA THR A 16 -8.60 10.90 -14.42
C THR A 16 -9.51 9.68 -14.52
N ARG A 17 -8.97 8.48 -14.46
CA ARG A 17 -9.74 7.23 -14.47
C ARG A 17 -9.83 6.68 -13.06
N LEU A 18 -11.06 6.44 -12.61
CA LEU A 18 -11.37 5.68 -11.42
C LEU A 18 -11.45 4.20 -11.81
N GLU A 19 -10.44 3.42 -11.51
CA GLU A 19 -10.52 1.97 -11.64
C GLU A 19 -10.99 1.35 -10.32
N LEU A 20 -12.30 1.18 -10.21
CA LEU A 20 -12.96 0.63 -9.04
C LEU A 20 -13.05 -0.91 -9.05
N MET A 21 -12.62 -1.56 -10.13
CA MET A 21 -12.62 -3.02 -10.21
C MET A 21 -11.41 -3.58 -9.44
N PRO A 22 -11.62 -4.28 -8.31
CA PRO A 22 -10.54 -4.99 -7.65
C PRO A 22 -9.96 -6.05 -8.59
N PHE A 23 -8.64 -6.14 -8.62
CA PHE A 23 -7.89 -7.04 -9.49
C PHE A 23 -7.94 -6.75 -11.01
N GLY A 24 -8.40 -5.56 -11.44
CA GLY A 24 -8.36 -5.15 -12.85
C GLY A 24 -6.94 -5.17 -13.43
N ASN A 25 -5.99 -4.67 -12.66
CA ASN A 25 -4.58 -4.61 -13.06
C ASN A 25 -3.93 -5.98 -13.22
N TYR A 26 -4.37 -7.01 -12.48
CA TYR A 26 -3.83 -8.37 -12.62
C TYR A 26 -4.17 -8.99 -13.97
N HIS A 27 -5.34 -8.69 -14.51
CA HIS A 27 -5.74 -9.17 -15.83
C HIS A 27 -4.89 -8.54 -16.93
N ASP A 28 -4.64 -7.24 -16.83
CA ASP A 28 -3.84 -6.49 -17.80
C ASP A 28 -2.35 -6.86 -17.72
N VAL A 29 -1.84 -7.13 -16.52
CA VAL A 29 -0.46 -7.60 -16.30
C VAL A 29 -0.26 -9.00 -16.88
N LEU A 30 -1.24 -9.90 -16.74
CA LEU A 30 -1.17 -11.23 -17.32
C LEU A 30 -1.23 -11.21 -18.85
N GLN A 31 -1.92 -10.24 -19.45
CA GLN A 31 -2.01 -10.08 -20.91
C GLN A 31 -0.86 -9.30 -21.51
N SER A 32 -0.40 -8.23 -20.86
CA SER A 32 0.62 -7.32 -21.41
C SER A 32 2.05 -7.64 -21.00
N GLY A 33 2.25 -8.44 -19.93
CA GLY A 33 3.57 -8.82 -19.43
C GLY A 33 4.46 -7.64 -19.00
N GLN A 34 3.89 -6.47 -18.73
CA GLN A 34 4.66 -5.28 -18.39
C GLN A 34 5.19 -5.34 -16.94
N PRO A 35 6.52 -5.32 -16.74
CA PRO A 35 7.11 -5.45 -15.39
C PRO A 35 6.83 -4.24 -14.49
N MET A 36 6.35 -3.13 -15.02
CA MET A 36 6.17 -1.87 -14.30
C MET A 36 5.09 -1.97 -13.21
N HIS A 37 4.02 -2.71 -13.45
CA HIS A 37 2.94 -2.90 -12.48
C HIS A 37 3.37 -3.71 -11.25
N TYR A 38 4.26 -4.69 -11.43
CA TYR A 38 4.82 -5.46 -10.30
C TYR A 38 5.65 -4.59 -9.35
N TRP A 39 6.39 -3.63 -9.89
CA TRP A 39 7.17 -2.70 -9.07
C TRP A 39 6.28 -1.77 -8.25
N GLU A 40 5.18 -1.29 -8.81
CA GLU A 40 4.21 -0.45 -8.09
C GLU A 40 3.59 -1.23 -6.92
N MET A 41 3.17 -2.48 -7.15
CA MET A 41 2.66 -3.36 -6.09
C MET A 41 3.68 -3.56 -4.96
N ILE A 42 4.92 -3.91 -5.31
CA ILE A 42 6.00 -4.15 -4.34
C ILE A 42 6.29 -2.88 -3.56
N LEU A 43 6.39 -1.73 -4.23
CA LEU A 43 6.65 -0.44 -3.59
C LEU A 43 5.54 -0.07 -2.59
N ASN A 44 4.28 -0.29 -2.93
CA ASN A 44 3.16 -0.02 -2.04
C ASN A 44 3.24 -0.89 -0.77
N ILE A 45 3.50 -2.19 -0.92
CA ILE A 45 3.68 -3.10 0.21
C ILE A 45 4.88 -2.67 1.07
N VAL A 46 6.02 -2.37 0.45
CA VAL A 46 7.25 -1.98 1.14
C VAL A 46 7.08 -0.66 1.90
N LEU A 47 6.37 0.32 1.32
CA LEU A 47 6.12 1.61 1.96
C LEU A 47 5.20 1.50 3.18
N TYR A 48 4.20 0.62 3.13
CA TYR A 48 3.26 0.44 4.24
C TYR A 48 3.75 -0.55 5.31
N THR A 49 4.76 -1.36 5.03
CA THR A 49 5.36 -2.27 6.02
C THR A 49 5.93 -1.53 7.24
N PRO A 50 6.75 -0.47 7.13
CA PRO A 50 7.23 0.28 8.29
C PRO A 50 6.08 0.98 9.04
N ILE A 51 5.05 1.45 8.34
CA ILE A 51 3.87 2.03 8.98
C ILE A 51 3.16 0.97 9.85
N GLY A 52 2.92 -0.22 9.30
CA GLY A 52 2.34 -1.33 10.05
C GLY A 52 3.19 -1.78 11.22
N PHE A 53 4.52 -1.76 11.08
CA PHE A 53 5.45 -2.07 12.17
C PHE A 53 5.34 -1.09 13.33
N ILE A 54 5.32 0.22 13.04
CA ILE A 54 5.16 1.28 14.06
C ILE A 54 3.79 1.16 14.72
N LEU A 55 2.74 0.98 13.94
CA LEU A 55 1.39 0.80 14.45
C LEU A 55 1.25 -0.47 15.28
N GLY A 56 2.01 -1.53 14.99
CA GLY A 56 2.09 -2.73 15.82
C GLY A 56 2.57 -2.45 17.24
N GLY A 57 3.44 -1.43 17.42
CA GLY A 57 3.87 -0.97 18.74
C GLY A 57 2.84 -0.10 19.45
N ILE A 58 2.00 0.61 18.73
CA ILE A 58 1.02 1.55 19.26
C ILE A 58 -0.34 0.87 19.46
N CYS A 59 -0.79 0.13 18.44
CA CYS A 59 -2.10 -0.52 18.42
C CYS A 59 -2.01 -1.93 19.00
N LYS A 60 -2.82 -2.20 20.03
CA LYS A 60 -2.89 -3.54 20.65
C LYS A 60 -3.60 -4.57 19.77
N ARG A 61 -4.33 -4.14 18.75
CA ARG A 61 -5.19 -4.99 17.90
C ARG A 61 -4.79 -4.83 16.43
N VAL A 62 -4.66 -5.93 15.73
CA VAL A 62 -4.41 -5.95 14.28
C VAL A 62 -5.50 -5.21 13.50
N SER A 63 -6.76 -5.34 13.92
CA SER A 63 -7.88 -4.64 13.24
C SER A 63 -7.73 -3.13 13.26
N SER A 64 -7.24 -2.53 14.34
CA SER A 64 -6.97 -1.10 14.42
C SER A 64 -5.86 -0.68 13.47
N THR A 65 -4.80 -1.46 13.37
CA THR A 65 -3.71 -1.23 12.41
C THR A 65 -4.23 -1.29 10.97
N ILE A 66 -5.02 -2.30 10.64
CA ILE A 66 -5.60 -2.45 9.30
C ILE A 66 -6.51 -1.26 8.97
N MET A 67 -7.40 -0.85 9.88
CA MET A 67 -8.28 0.29 9.66
C MET A 67 -7.50 1.59 9.42
N ILE A 68 -6.43 1.82 10.17
CA ILE A 68 -5.57 3.00 9.98
C ILE A 68 -4.87 2.93 8.63
N CYS A 69 -4.33 1.78 8.24
CA CYS A 69 -3.68 1.62 6.93
C CYS A 69 -4.67 1.82 5.77
N VAL A 70 -5.88 1.28 5.86
CA VAL A 70 -6.94 1.50 4.87
C VAL A 70 -7.30 2.98 4.80
N PHE A 71 -7.50 3.63 5.93
CA PHE A 71 -7.82 5.06 5.99
C PHE A 71 -6.72 5.91 5.35
N LEU A 72 -5.46 5.69 5.71
CA LEU A 72 -4.32 6.39 5.13
C LEU A 72 -4.23 6.15 3.62
N SER A 73 -4.47 4.94 3.16
CA SER A 73 -4.46 4.60 1.75
C SER A 73 -5.56 5.34 0.99
N VAL A 74 -6.80 5.32 1.49
CA VAL A 74 -7.93 6.05 0.87
C VAL A 74 -7.66 7.54 0.83
N VAL A 75 -7.10 8.13 1.89
CA VAL A 75 -6.71 9.54 1.91
C VAL A 75 -5.66 9.84 0.83
N THR A 76 -4.66 8.97 0.71
CA THR A 76 -3.60 9.14 -0.30
C THR A 76 -4.17 9.07 -1.72
N GLU A 77 -5.05 8.08 -1.99
CA GLU A 77 -5.75 7.98 -3.27
C GLU A 77 -6.62 9.20 -3.56
N GLY A 78 -7.35 9.69 -2.55
CA GLY A 78 -8.16 10.89 -2.67
C GLY A 78 -7.34 12.13 -3.01
N VAL A 79 -6.18 12.30 -2.38
CA VAL A 79 -5.26 13.41 -2.67
C VAL A 79 -4.69 13.29 -4.09
N GLN A 80 -4.33 12.09 -4.54
CA GLN A 80 -3.84 11.88 -5.91
C GLN A 80 -4.91 12.20 -6.95
N LEU A 81 -6.16 11.81 -6.69
CA LEU A 81 -7.29 12.12 -7.53
C LEU A 81 -7.51 13.64 -7.63
N LEU A 82 -7.48 14.36 -6.51
CA LEU A 82 -7.64 15.81 -6.44
C LEU A 82 -6.51 16.56 -7.16
N LEU A 83 -5.30 16.05 -7.10
CA LEU A 83 -4.14 16.64 -7.75
C LEU A 83 -4.02 16.25 -9.24
N HIS A 84 -4.96 15.46 -9.78
CA HIS A 84 -4.95 14.95 -11.16
C HIS A 84 -3.64 14.22 -11.50
N ARG A 85 -3.02 13.57 -10.51
CA ARG A 85 -1.70 12.93 -10.61
C ARG A 85 -1.74 11.41 -10.60
N GLY A 86 -2.80 10.80 -11.04
CA GLY A 86 -2.83 9.35 -11.14
C GLY A 86 -4.21 8.76 -11.30
N LEU A 87 -4.21 7.46 -11.49
CA LEU A 87 -5.40 6.61 -11.43
C LEU A 87 -5.66 6.30 -9.95
N CYS A 88 -6.88 6.50 -9.49
CA CYS A 88 -7.31 6.00 -8.18
C CYS A 88 -7.62 4.51 -8.36
N GLU A 89 -6.76 3.65 -7.84
CA GLU A 89 -6.85 2.21 -8.02
C GLU A 89 -7.20 1.52 -6.69
N THR A 90 -8.25 0.73 -6.69
CA THR A 90 -8.65 -0.06 -5.51
C THR A 90 -7.53 -1.06 -5.13
N ASP A 91 -6.79 -1.54 -6.11
CA ASP A 91 -5.68 -2.49 -5.91
C ASP A 91 -4.57 -1.89 -5.04
N ASP A 92 -4.31 -0.59 -5.14
CA ASP A 92 -3.32 0.10 -4.31
C ASP A 92 -3.73 0.08 -2.82
N VAL A 93 -5.02 0.23 -2.52
CA VAL A 93 -5.53 0.13 -1.14
C VAL A 93 -5.30 -1.28 -0.58
N ILE A 94 -5.48 -2.32 -1.40
CA ILE A 94 -5.25 -3.71 -1.02
C ILE A 94 -3.76 -3.94 -0.71
N HIS A 95 -2.86 -3.50 -1.58
CA HIS A 95 -1.41 -3.67 -1.40
C HIS A 95 -0.88 -2.90 -0.20
N ASN A 96 -1.35 -1.68 0.00
CA ASN A 96 -1.01 -0.85 1.15
C ASN A 96 -1.46 -1.51 2.46
N THR A 97 -2.68 -2.05 2.48
CA THR A 97 -3.22 -2.77 3.64
C THR A 97 -2.42 -4.04 3.92
N LEU A 98 -2.04 -4.79 2.88
CA LEU A 98 -1.20 -5.97 3.00
C LEU A 98 0.18 -5.62 3.59
N GLY A 99 0.80 -4.53 3.14
CA GLY A 99 2.04 -4.00 3.71
C GLY A 99 1.89 -3.70 5.21
N GLY A 100 0.82 -3.02 5.59
CA GLY A 100 0.50 -2.75 7.00
C GLY A 100 0.32 -4.02 7.83
N PHE A 101 -0.32 -5.03 7.27
CA PHE A 101 -0.49 -6.34 7.91
C PHE A 101 0.86 -7.04 8.14
N ILE A 102 1.70 -7.09 7.12
CA ILE A 102 3.05 -7.67 7.21
C ILE A 102 3.88 -6.94 8.28
N GLY A 103 3.84 -5.61 8.29
CA GLY A 103 4.55 -4.79 9.28
C GLY A 103 4.09 -5.08 10.72
N TYR A 104 2.80 -5.17 10.96
CA TYR A 104 2.24 -5.50 12.27
C TYR A 104 2.75 -6.85 12.78
N PHE A 105 2.69 -7.90 11.96
CA PHE A 105 3.16 -9.23 12.37
C PHE A 105 4.67 -9.30 12.51
N SER A 106 5.43 -8.53 11.73
CA SER A 106 6.87 -8.38 11.90
C SER A 106 7.20 -7.79 13.27
N TYR A 107 6.47 -6.76 13.72
CA TYR A 107 6.63 -6.20 15.06
C TYR A 107 6.35 -7.25 16.16
N ILE A 108 5.24 -7.97 16.06
CA ILE A 108 4.90 -9.03 17.03
C ILE A 108 5.98 -10.12 17.08
N GLY A 109 6.52 -10.51 15.93
CA GLY A 109 7.62 -11.48 15.82
C GLY A 109 8.89 -10.99 16.52
N VAL A 110 9.29 -9.75 16.29
CA VAL A 110 10.45 -9.11 16.93
C VAL A 110 10.27 -9.07 18.46
N VAL A 111 9.12 -8.58 18.94
CA VAL A 111 8.86 -8.47 20.39
C VAL A 111 8.87 -9.83 21.07
N LYS A 112 8.25 -10.85 20.45
CA LYS A 112 8.27 -12.22 20.99
C LYS A 112 9.68 -12.81 20.98
N GLY A 113 10.45 -12.57 19.93
CA GLY A 113 11.83 -13.01 19.81
C GLY A 113 12.71 -12.41 20.90
N VAL A 114 12.65 -11.10 21.11
CA VAL A 114 13.41 -10.40 22.16
C VAL A 114 13.07 -10.92 23.55
N ARG A 115 11.76 -11.11 23.85
CA ARG A 115 11.33 -11.67 25.16
C ARG A 115 11.87 -13.07 25.42
N LYS A 116 11.96 -13.90 24.37
CA LYS A 116 12.48 -15.28 24.49
C LYS A 116 13.98 -15.31 24.77
N ILE A 117 14.74 -14.33 24.31
CA ILE A 117 16.20 -14.24 24.52
C ILE A 117 16.50 -13.64 25.90
N SER A 118 15.62 -12.78 26.42
CA SER A 118 15.78 -12.10 27.71
C SER A 118 15.35 -12.90 28.93
N ASN A 119 14.72 -14.07 28.76
CA ASN A 119 14.37 -15.02 29.80
C ASN A 119 15.31 -16.24 29.77
#